data_c42986deddd8d057a9c7e4b4f449b773
#
_entry.id   c42986deddd8d057a9c7e4b4f449b773
#
_cell.length_a   1.000
_cell.length_b   1.000
_cell.length_c   1.000
_cell.angle_alpha   90.00
_cell.angle_beta   90.00
_cell.angle_gamma   90.00
#
_symmetry.space_group_name_H-M   'P 1'
#
loop_
_entity.id
_entity.type
_entity.pdbx_description
1 polymer ?
#
loop_
_entity_poly.entity_id
_entity_poly.type
_entity_poly.pdbx_seq_one_letter_code
_entity_poly.pdbx_strand_id
1 'polypeptide(L)'
;MKILYDYQAFDMQTHGGVSRYFSELISHLPQNIKTDISVIETNNIYLKALGKEPAGTLYKNFLWHKDSAIKHFIYKLYYNIKNGDFNRLDHTPAINRFESIKQLKEGDFDLLHPTFFDPYFLKFIGNKPFVITVHDMIPELFPQYYACDDIQIIHKNITIPQAAHIITVSQQTKLDLCRVMNIKEEQVSVVYHGANESQYIPNENDKDFEYILYVGERHLYKNFNDFAKSCIPILKRHKELMVICTGKPFTDSERKMLKEYGMENRFKHRFVENDQEMLDLYHYALAFVFPSSYEGFGLPILEAYKAGCPVLLNHASCFPEIAGNAAIYFNMNKHKNNFEEQFETFYHLNGTERKELIKRQEERLKRYSWNKSAKLSAEIYQRFI
;
A
#
# COMPACT_ATOMS: atom_id res chain seq x y z
N MET A 1 24.49 -13.99 2.93
CA MET A 1 23.18 -14.22 2.34
C MET A 1 22.89 -13.11 1.35
N LYS A 2 22.46 -13.44 0.14
CA LYS A 2 22.14 -12.51 -0.94
C LYS A 2 20.69 -12.72 -1.37
N ILE A 3 19.86 -11.69 -1.25
CA ILE A 3 18.44 -11.71 -1.60
C ILE A 3 18.23 -10.94 -2.91
N LEU A 4 17.55 -11.57 -3.85
CA LEU A 4 17.11 -10.94 -5.08
C LEU A 4 15.66 -10.46 -4.93
N TYR A 5 15.39 -9.20 -5.25
CA TYR A 5 14.06 -8.64 -5.40
C TYR A 5 13.81 -8.34 -6.88
N ASP A 6 12.61 -8.63 -7.35
CA ASP A 6 12.27 -8.34 -8.73
C ASP A 6 11.64 -6.95 -8.92
N TYR A 7 11.25 -6.65 -10.15
CA TYR A 7 10.82 -5.32 -10.59
C TYR A 7 9.33 -5.03 -10.40
N GLN A 8 8.49 -6.05 -10.14
CA GLN A 8 7.04 -5.97 -10.34
C GLN A 8 6.38 -4.78 -9.61
N ALA A 9 6.60 -4.62 -8.30
CA ALA A 9 6.01 -3.53 -7.52
C ALA A 9 6.48 -2.14 -7.97
N PHE A 10 7.72 -2.05 -8.43
CA PHE A 10 8.34 -0.77 -8.82
C PHE A 10 7.91 -0.30 -10.21
N ASP A 11 7.49 -1.22 -11.08
CA ASP A 11 6.90 -0.92 -12.39
C ASP A 11 5.40 -0.65 -12.28
N MET A 12 4.72 -1.36 -11.39
CA MET A 12 3.27 -1.25 -11.20
C MET A 12 2.87 0.09 -10.56
N GLN A 13 3.74 0.66 -9.72
CA GLN A 13 3.42 1.83 -8.91
C GLN A 13 4.50 2.91 -9.03
N THR A 14 4.12 4.12 -9.46
CA THR A 14 4.99 5.31 -9.32
C THR A 14 5.15 5.67 -7.84
N HIS A 15 4.05 5.61 -7.08
CA HIS A 15 3.98 5.68 -5.64
C HIS A 15 2.84 4.77 -5.16
N GLY A 16 3.03 4.05 -4.06
CA GLY A 16 2.01 3.15 -3.55
C GLY A 16 2.50 2.30 -2.38
N GLY A 17 1.57 1.70 -1.66
CA GLY A 17 1.86 0.96 -0.42
C GLY A 17 2.78 -0.24 -0.62
N VAL A 18 2.63 -0.97 -1.74
CA VAL A 18 3.44 -2.17 -2.02
C VAL A 18 4.89 -1.80 -2.33
N SER A 19 5.09 -0.84 -3.23
CA SER A 19 6.45 -0.39 -3.58
C SER A 19 7.15 0.30 -2.39
N ARG A 20 6.41 1.05 -1.57
CA ARG A 20 6.92 1.62 -0.32
C ARG A 20 7.35 0.52 0.66
N TYR A 21 6.52 -0.51 0.85
CA TYR A 21 6.85 -1.65 1.71
C TYR A 21 8.19 -2.28 1.33
N PHE A 22 8.40 -2.60 0.05
CA PHE A 22 9.66 -3.21 -0.38
C PHE A 22 10.85 -2.26 -0.25
N SER A 23 10.69 -0.98 -0.56
CA SER A 23 11.76 0.00 -0.38
C SER A 23 12.17 0.14 1.09
N GLU A 24 11.20 0.24 1.99
CA GLU A 24 11.45 0.31 3.43
C GLU A 24 12.04 -1.01 3.97
N LEU A 25 11.51 -2.15 3.57
CA LEU A 25 12.04 -3.45 3.97
C LEU A 25 13.51 -3.59 3.57
N ILE A 26 13.84 -3.30 2.31
CA ILE A 26 15.20 -3.42 1.77
C ILE A 26 16.17 -2.48 2.47
N SER A 27 15.75 -1.24 2.75
CA SER A 27 16.62 -0.24 3.41
C SER A 27 16.94 -0.56 4.86
N HIS A 28 16.09 -1.32 5.53
CA HIS A 28 16.23 -1.66 6.96
C HIS A 28 16.76 -3.09 7.18
N LEU A 29 17.06 -3.86 6.13
CA LEU A 29 17.66 -5.18 6.30
C LEU A 29 19.02 -5.10 7.01
N PRO A 30 19.38 -6.09 7.84
CA PRO A 30 20.68 -6.16 8.47
C PRO A 30 21.84 -6.08 7.47
N GLN A 31 22.93 -5.37 7.82
CA GLN A 31 24.05 -5.10 6.91
C GLN A 31 24.77 -6.36 6.36
N ASN A 32 24.63 -7.48 7.03
CA ASN A 32 25.18 -8.77 6.58
C ASN A 32 24.32 -9.43 5.47
N ILE A 33 23.18 -8.85 5.11
CA ILE A 33 22.34 -9.31 4.02
C ILE A 33 22.60 -8.41 2.80
N LYS A 34 23.13 -8.99 1.74
CA LYS A 34 23.25 -8.31 0.43
C LYS A 34 21.91 -8.36 -0.28
N THR A 35 21.57 -7.29 -0.97
CA THR A 35 20.33 -7.20 -1.74
C THR A 35 20.61 -6.74 -3.15
N ASP A 36 20.03 -7.43 -4.12
CA ASP A 36 19.95 -6.98 -5.50
C ASP A 36 18.49 -6.73 -5.87
N ILE A 37 18.26 -5.70 -6.67
CA ILE A 37 16.94 -5.37 -7.20
C ILE A 37 17.06 -5.37 -8.72
N SER A 38 16.30 -6.23 -9.39
CA SER A 38 16.38 -6.38 -10.85
C SER A 38 15.56 -5.30 -11.58
N VAL A 39 15.94 -4.04 -11.35
CA VAL A 39 15.35 -2.85 -11.98
C VAL A 39 16.44 -2.06 -12.67
N ILE A 40 16.27 -1.78 -13.96
CA ILE A 40 17.17 -0.92 -14.76
C ILE A 40 16.61 0.49 -14.85
N GLU A 41 15.31 0.62 -15.06
CA GLU A 41 14.63 1.91 -15.17
C GLU A 41 13.38 1.92 -14.27
N THR A 42 13.13 3.03 -13.61
CA THR A 42 11.93 3.17 -12.78
C THR A 42 11.50 4.62 -12.64
N ASN A 43 10.18 4.81 -12.56
CA ASN A 43 9.55 6.05 -12.13
C ASN A 43 9.12 6.01 -10.66
N ASN A 44 9.35 4.88 -9.97
CA ASN A 44 8.99 4.73 -8.57
C ASN A 44 9.82 5.65 -7.67
N ILE A 45 9.15 6.50 -6.88
CA ILE A 45 9.79 7.53 -6.05
C ILE A 45 10.56 6.92 -4.88
N TYR A 46 10.05 5.83 -4.29
CA TYR A 46 10.67 5.19 -3.13
C TYR A 46 11.97 4.47 -3.52
N LEU A 47 11.99 3.78 -4.67
CA LEU A 47 13.19 3.13 -5.15
C LEU A 47 14.28 4.14 -5.53
N LYS A 48 13.90 5.27 -6.15
CA LYS A 48 14.84 6.38 -6.42
C LYS A 48 15.44 6.95 -5.14
N ALA A 49 14.64 7.10 -4.08
CA ALA A 49 15.10 7.62 -2.79
C ALA A 49 16.12 6.71 -2.09
N LEU A 50 16.14 5.40 -2.39
CA LEU A 50 17.14 4.47 -1.84
C LEU A 50 18.57 4.73 -2.35
N GLY A 51 18.77 5.65 -3.31
CA GLY A 51 20.09 5.92 -3.90
C GLY A 51 20.70 4.70 -4.63
N LYS A 52 19.95 3.61 -4.75
CA LYS A 52 20.28 2.49 -5.62
C LYS A 52 19.93 2.94 -7.05
N GLU A 53 20.82 3.76 -7.64
CA GLU A 53 20.74 3.95 -9.08
C GLU A 53 20.73 2.56 -9.70
N PRO A 54 19.77 2.28 -10.60
CA PRO A 54 19.74 1.00 -11.29
C PRO A 54 21.11 0.73 -11.87
N ALA A 55 21.61 -0.49 -11.80
CA ALA A 55 22.90 -0.92 -12.37
C ALA A 55 23.01 -0.68 -13.90
N GLY A 56 22.09 0.08 -14.46
CA GLY A 56 21.84 0.34 -15.86
C GLY A 56 22.74 1.35 -16.55
N THR A 57 23.85 1.80 -15.95
CA THR A 57 24.83 2.63 -16.67
C THR A 57 25.46 1.89 -17.86
N LEU A 58 25.59 0.58 -17.78
CA LEU A 58 26.10 -0.24 -18.89
C LEU A 58 25.09 -0.38 -20.05
N TYR A 59 23.79 -0.43 -19.74
CA TYR A 59 22.74 -0.54 -20.77
C TYR A 59 22.42 0.81 -21.43
N LYS A 60 22.47 1.92 -20.69
CA LYS A 60 22.38 3.27 -21.28
C LYS A 60 23.43 3.45 -22.39
N ASN A 61 24.66 2.98 -22.17
CA ASN A 61 25.70 3.09 -23.18
C ASN A 61 25.54 2.14 -24.37
N PHE A 62 24.83 1.02 -24.22
CA PHE A 62 24.67 0.04 -25.30
C PHE A 62 23.43 0.30 -26.19
N LEU A 63 22.32 0.84 -25.63
CA LEU A 63 21.07 1.05 -26.35
C LEU A 63 20.81 2.51 -26.77
N TRP A 64 21.51 3.49 -26.18
CA TRP A 64 21.24 4.92 -26.38
C TRP A 64 22.30 5.65 -27.20
N HIS A 65 23.12 4.96 -27.96
CA HIS A 65 23.85 5.63 -29.06
C HIS A 65 22.80 6.10 -30.10
N LYS A 66 23.00 7.35 -30.61
CA LYS A 66 22.05 8.09 -31.46
C LYS A 66 21.51 7.36 -32.70
N ASP A 67 22.04 6.20 -33.04
CA ASP A 67 21.61 5.38 -34.18
C ASP A 67 20.54 4.31 -33.84
N SER A 68 19.93 4.38 -32.64
CA SER A 68 19.16 3.26 -32.11
C SER A 68 17.63 3.35 -32.26
N ALA A 69 17.07 4.42 -32.83
CA ALA A 69 15.60 4.52 -33.01
C ALA A 69 15.05 3.33 -33.82
N ILE A 70 15.80 2.84 -34.80
CA ILE A 70 15.44 1.67 -35.62
C ILE A 70 15.54 0.36 -34.81
N LYS A 71 16.59 0.20 -34.00
CA LYS A 71 16.77 -0.99 -33.14
C LYS A 71 15.71 -1.03 -32.05
N HIS A 72 15.37 0.12 -31.48
CA HIS A 72 14.29 0.25 -30.50
C HIS A 72 12.93 -0.08 -31.10
N PHE A 73 12.66 0.37 -32.32
CA PHE A 73 11.45 0.05 -33.07
C PHE A 73 11.37 -1.45 -33.40
N ILE A 74 12.46 -2.08 -33.85
CA ILE A 74 12.53 -3.51 -34.16
C ILE A 74 12.35 -4.36 -32.89
N TYR A 75 12.94 -3.98 -31.77
CA TYR A 75 12.77 -4.67 -30.48
C TYR A 75 11.32 -4.56 -29.99
N LYS A 76 10.71 -3.37 -30.12
CA LYS A 76 9.30 -3.13 -29.83
C LYS A 76 8.37 -4.00 -30.66
N LEU A 77 8.62 -4.08 -31.96
CA LEU A 77 7.84 -4.88 -32.89
C LEU A 77 7.97 -6.38 -32.54
N TYR A 78 9.18 -6.87 -32.29
CA TYR A 78 9.45 -8.25 -31.89
C TYR A 78 8.78 -8.62 -30.56
N TYR A 79 8.85 -7.75 -29.57
CA TYR A 79 8.24 -7.97 -28.26
C TYR A 79 6.70 -7.99 -28.32
N ASN A 80 6.12 -7.06 -29.04
CA ASN A 80 4.66 -6.97 -29.23
C ASN A 80 4.11 -8.16 -30.01
N ILE A 81 4.81 -8.60 -31.06
CA ILE A 81 4.44 -9.81 -31.83
C ILE A 81 4.52 -11.07 -30.96
N LYS A 82 5.56 -11.19 -30.14
CA LYS A 82 5.78 -12.37 -29.31
C LYS A 82 4.81 -12.50 -28.13
N ASN A 83 4.29 -11.38 -27.60
CA ASN A 83 3.43 -11.35 -26.42
C ASN A 83 1.98 -10.96 -26.70
N GLY A 84 1.62 -10.64 -27.96
CA GLY A 84 0.25 -10.28 -28.35
C GLY A 84 -0.28 -8.95 -27.80
N ASP A 85 0.59 -8.10 -27.25
CA ASP A 85 0.20 -6.86 -26.54
C ASP A 85 0.58 -5.62 -27.37
N PHE A 86 -0.34 -5.22 -28.25
CA PHE A 86 -0.12 -4.12 -29.20
C PHE A 86 -0.35 -2.71 -28.65
N ASN A 87 -0.86 -2.58 -27.41
CA ASN A 87 -1.36 -1.30 -26.88
C ASN A 87 -0.51 -0.63 -25.78
N ARG A 88 0.57 -1.27 -25.30
CA ARG A 88 1.43 -0.65 -24.27
C ARG A 88 2.56 0.16 -24.90
N LEU A 89 2.50 1.48 -24.70
CA LEU A 89 3.53 2.44 -25.11
C LEU A 89 4.70 2.57 -24.10
N ASP A 90 4.58 1.99 -22.92
CA ASP A 90 5.60 2.01 -21.87
C ASP A 90 6.55 0.81 -22.00
N HIS A 91 7.86 1.08 -22.09
CA HIS A 91 8.90 0.08 -22.31
C HIS A 91 9.60 -0.37 -21.03
N THR A 92 9.45 0.37 -19.94
CA THR A 92 10.11 0.13 -18.67
C THR A 92 9.87 -1.30 -18.15
N PRO A 93 8.62 -1.82 -18.16
CA PRO A 93 8.35 -3.19 -17.71
C PRO A 93 9.09 -4.26 -18.50
N ALA A 94 9.27 -4.07 -19.80
CA ALA A 94 9.95 -5.06 -20.65
C ALA A 94 11.46 -5.15 -20.36
N ILE A 95 12.09 -4.01 -20.12
CA ILE A 95 13.54 -3.91 -19.82
C ILE A 95 13.82 -4.53 -18.45
N ASN A 96 13.03 -4.18 -17.45
CA ASN A 96 13.18 -4.71 -16.09
C ASN A 96 12.88 -6.20 -16.01
N ARG A 97 11.86 -6.68 -16.74
CA ARG A 97 11.57 -8.12 -16.85
C ARG A 97 12.73 -8.89 -17.49
N PHE A 98 13.34 -8.33 -18.52
CA PHE A 98 14.50 -8.94 -19.17
C PHE A 98 15.70 -9.04 -18.21
N GLU A 99 16.01 -7.96 -17.48
CA GLU A 99 17.10 -7.96 -16.50
C GLU A 99 16.82 -8.97 -15.37
N SER A 100 15.57 -9.04 -14.90
CA SER A 100 15.18 -9.99 -13.88
C SER A 100 15.38 -11.45 -14.36
N ILE A 101 14.96 -11.76 -15.58
CA ILE A 101 15.18 -13.09 -16.16
C ILE A 101 16.67 -13.42 -16.29
N LYS A 102 17.48 -12.43 -16.65
CA LYS A 102 18.94 -12.59 -16.75
C LYS A 102 19.54 -12.91 -15.39
N GLN A 103 19.26 -12.12 -14.34
CA GLN A 103 19.76 -12.36 -12.99
C GLN A 103 19.28 -13.70 -12.41
N LEU A 104 18.01 -14.09 -12.67
CA LEU A 104 17.47 -15.39 -12.28
C LEU A 104 18.28 -16.55 -12.91
N LYS A 105 18.64 -16.44 -14.21
CA LYS A 105 19.44 -17.44 -14.92
C LYS A 105 20.91 -17.48 -14.48
N GLU A 106 21.49 -16.31 -14.14
CA GLU A 106 22.83 -16.22 -13.57
C GLU A 106 22.91 -16.90 -12.19
N GLY A 107 21.82 -16.89 -11.42
CA GLY A 107 21.68 -17.61 -10.17
C GLY A 107 22.56 -17.08 -9.02
N ASP A 108 23.12 -15.87 -9.15
CA ASP A 108 23.97 -15.25 -8.11
C ASP A 108 23.12 -14.60 -7.00
N PHE A 109 22.28 -15.43 -6.37
CA PHE A 109 21.49 -15.08 -5.18
C PHE A 109 21.18 -16.36 -4.40
N ASP A 110 20.88 -16.23 -3.13
CA ASP A 110 20.50 -17.36 -2.28
C ASP A 110 18.99 -17.59 -2.24
N LEU A 111 18.22 -16.52 -2.24
CA LEU A 111 16.75 -16.53 -2.17
C LEU A 111 16.17 -15.40 -3.01
N LEU A 112 15.04 -15.65 -3.68
CA LEU A 112 14.22 -14.66 -4.34
C LEU A 112 13.07 -14.19 -3.42
N HIS A 113 12.83 -12.89 -3.37
CA HIS A 113 11.58 -12.35 -2.83
C HIS A 113 10.88 -11.54 -3.93
N PRO A 114 9.99 -12.18 -4.72
CA PRO A 114 9.25 -11.47 -5.77
C PRO A 114 8.38 -10.39 -5.14
N THR A 115 8.37 -9.22 -5.77
CA THR A 115 7.71 -8.05 -5.21
C THR A 115 6.20 -7.98 -5.55
N PHE A 116 5.72 -8.90 -6.41
CA PHE A 116 4.31 -9.13 -6.68
C PHE A 116 4.07 -10.56 -7.20
N PHE A 117 2.92 -10.85 -7.79
CA PHE A 117 2.44 -12.22 -8.00
C PHE A 117 2.64 -12.78 -9.40
N ASP A 118 3.10 -11.99 -10.43
CA ASP A 118 3.33 -12.56 -11.79
C ASP A 118 4.33 -13.72 -11.70
N PRO A 119 3.92 -14.94 -12.11
CA PRO A 119 4.68 -16.17 -11.95
C PRO A 119 5.84 -16.33 -12.96
N TYR A 120 6.19 -15.31 -13.74
CA TYR A 120 7.21 -15.40 -14.79
C TYR A 120 8.52 -16.01 -14.31
N PHE A 121 8.91 -15.70 -13.07
CA PHE A 121 10.18 -16.13 -12.49
C PHE A 121 10.25 -17.64 -12.23
N LEU A 122 9.13 -18.33 -12.06
CA LEU A 122 9.09 -19.77 -11.82
C LEU A 122 9.77 -20.60 -12.93
N LYS A 123 9.80 -20.06 -14.14
CA LYS A 123 10.49 -20.72 -15.29
C LYS A 123 12.00 -20.58 -15.25
N PHE A 124 12.56 -19.70 -14.43
CA PHE A 124 13.97 -19.31 -14.48
C PHE A 124 14.69 -19.43 -13.15
N ILE A 125 13.96 -19.56 -12.03
CA ILE A 125 14.51 -19.58 -10.68
C ILE A 125 15.30 -20.88 -10.37
N GLY A 126 15.10 -21.94 -11.15
CA GLY A 126 15.70 -23.24 -10.90
C GLY A 126 15.22 -23.83 -9.56
N ASN A 127 16.18 -24.34 -8.77
CA ASN A 127 15.90 -24.95 -7.46
C ASN A 127 16.05 -23.95 -6.30
N LYS A 128 16.21 -22.66 -6.57
CA LYS A 128 16.35 -21.64 -5.51
C LYS A 128 15.02 -21.40 -4.82
N PRO A 129 15.00 -21.24 -3.49
CA PRO A 129 13.78 -20.94 -2.76
C PRO A 129 13.31 -19.51 -3.04
N PHE A 130 12.00 -19.29 -2.88
CA PHE A 130 11.46 -17.94 -2.83
C PHE A 130 10.47 -17.78 -1.67
N VAL A 131 10.47 -16.58 -1.10
CA VAL A 131 9.51 -16.12 -0.10
C VAL A 131 8.64 -15.06 -0.76
N ILE A 132 7.33 -15.07 -0.50
CA ILE A 132 6.41 -14.09 -1.08
C ILE A 132 5.64 -13.35 0.01
N THR A 133 5.40 -12.04 -0.20
CA THR A 133 4.54 -11.25 0.68
C THR A 133 3.14 -11.12 0.10
N VAL A 134 2.13 -11.49 0.89
CA VAL A 134 0.70 -11.29 0.59
C VAL A 134 0.20 -10.10 1.38
N HIS A 135 -0.11 -9.02 0.67
CA HIS A 135 -0.56 -7.75 1.28
C HIS A 135 -2.04 -7.80 1.67
N ASP A 136 -2.86 -8.47 0.87
CA ASP A 136 -4.31 -8.62 1.10
C ASP A 136 -4.88 -9.79 0.31
N MET A 137 -6.14 -10.11 0.59
CA MET A 137 -6.96 -11.08 -0.13
C MET A 137 -8.22 -10.41 -0.70
N ILE A 138 -8.10 -9.13 -1.09
CA ILE A 138 -9.25 -8.32 -1.54
C ILE A 138 -9.93 -8.92 -2.76
N PRO A 139 -9.23 -9.25 -3.87
CA PRO A 139 -9.90 -9.79 -5.05
C PRO A 139 -10.67 -11.08 -4.77
N GLU A 140 -10.13 -11.95 -3.93
CA GLU A 140 -10.74 -13.23 -3.56
C GLU A 140 -11.93 -13.07 -2.61
N LEU A 141 -11.91 -12.07 -1.73
CA LEU A 141 -12.96 -11.82 -0.73
C LEU A 141 -14.12 -10.99 -1.26
N PHE A 142 -13.93 -10.27 -2.35
CA PHE A 142 -14.93 -9.38 -2.92
C PHE A 142 -15.25 -9.73 -4.38
N PRO A 143 -15.74 -10.96 -4.66
CA PRO A 143 -16.02 -11.41 -6.02
C PRO A 143 -17.08 -10.57 -6.74
N GLN A 144 -17.87 -9.78 -6.01
CA GLN A 144 -18.80 -8.81 -6.61
C GLN A 144 -18.10 -7.63 -7.28
N TYR A 145 -16.81 -7.42 -7.03
CA TYR A 145 -16.02 -6.31 -7.58
C TYR A 145 -14.92 -6.79 -8.52
N TYR A 146 -14.53 -8.07 -8.45
CA TYR A 146 -13.43 -8.64 -9.22
C TYR A 146 -13.94 -9.87 -9.98
N ALA A 147 -13.59 -9.97 -11.25
CA ALA A 147 -13.94 -11.15 -12.04
C ALA A 147 -13.18 -12.38 -11.54
N CYS A 148 -13.77 -13.57 -11.71
CA CYS A 148 -13.11 -14.82 -11.30
C CYS A 148 -11.84 -15.13 -12.09
N ASP A 149 -11.67 -14.54 -13.27
CA ASP A 149 -10.50 -14.58 -14.14
C ASP A 149 -9.59 -13.34 -13.98
N ASP A 150 -9.75 -12.59 -12.90
CA ASP A 150 -8.84 -11.50 -12.57
C ASP A 150 -7.39 -12.01 -12.51
N ILE A 151 -6.51 -11.33 -13.23
CA ILE A 151 -5.13 -11.76 -13.39
C ILE A 151 -4.38 -11.88 -12.06
N GLN A 152 -4.73 -11.07 -11.06
CA GLN A 152 -4.12 -11.14 -9.74
C GLN A 152 -4.53 -12.42 -9.00
N ILE A 153 -5.80 -12.84 -9.11
CA ILE A 153 -6.31 -14.09 -8.53
C ILE A 153 -5.59 -15.28 -9.19
N ILE A 154 -5.49 -15.27 -10.53
CA ILE A 154 -4.80 -16.32 -11.30
C ILE A 154 -3.33 -16.40 -10.87
N HIS A 155 -2.64 -15.28 -10.80
CA HIS A 155 -1.22 -15.24 -10.44
C HIS A 155 -0.98 -15.70 -8.99
N LYS A 156 -1.80 -15.27 -8.03
CA LYS A 156 -1.72 -15.75 -6.64
C LYS A 156 -1.90 -17.26 -6.56
N ASN A 157 -2.89 -17.83 -7.27
CA ASN A 157 -3.16 -19.27 -7.30
C ASN A 157 -2.00 -20.09 -7.88
N ILE A 158 -1.21 -19.51 -8.79
CA ILE A 158 -0.02 -20.17 -9.35
C ILE A 158 1.19 -20.03 -8.42
N THR A 159 1.41 -18.83 -7.88
CA THR A 159 2.67 -18.47 -7.23
C THR A 159 2.71 -18.86 -5.76
N ILE A 160 1.64 -18.54 -5.00
CA ILE A 160 1.63 -18.72 -3.54
C ILE A 160 1.83 -20.19 -3.11
N PRO A 161 1.19 -21.21 -3.72
CA PRO A 161 1.39 -22.59 -3.30
C PRO A 161 2.81 -23.15 -3.51
N GLN A 162 3.61 -22.50 -4.35
CA GLN A 162 4.99 -22.90 -4.66
C GLN A 162 6.04 -22.17 -3.81
N ALA A 163 5.64 -21.20 -3.00
CA ALA A 163 6.55 -20.45 -2.14
C ALA A 163 7.14 -21.34 -1.03
N ALA A 164 8.43 -21.20 -0.77
CA ALA A 164 9.07 -21.84 0.39
C ALA A 164 8.48 -21.34 1.70
N HIS A 165 8.08 -20.06 1.74
CA HIS A 165 7.36 -19.45 2.85
C HIS A 165 6.59 -18.21 2.41
N ILE A 166 5.55 -17.88 3.17
CA ILE A 166 4.67 -16.76 2.89
C ILE A 166 4.73 -15.78 4.06
N ILE A 167 4.88 -14.50 3.74
CA ILE A 167 4.76 -13.41 4.69
C ILE A 167 3.40 -12.76 4.49
N THR A 168 2.66 -12.51 5.56
CA THR A 168 1.46 -11.67 5.52
C THR A 168 1.67 -10.44 6.40
N VAL A 169 0.99 -9.35 6.07
CA VAL A 169 1.18 -8.05 6.72
C VAL A 169 0.31 -7.85 7.95
N SER A 170 -0.63 -8.77 8.20
CA SER A 170 -1.48 -8.82 9.38
C SER A 170 -1.94 -10.24 9.68
N GLN A 171 -2.39 -10.49 10.92
CA GLN A 171 -3.06 -11.76 11.27
C GLN A 171 -4.33 -11.96 10.48
N GLN A 172 -5.09 -10.86 10.23
CA GLN A 172 -6.29 -10.93 9.40
C GLN A 172 -5.96 -11.46 8.00
N THR A 173 -4.93 -10.92 7.35
CA THR A 173 -4.49 -11.40 6.02
C THR A 173 -4.03 -12.86 6.08
N LYS A 174 -3.33 -13.29 7.15
CA LYS A 174 -2.96 -14.68 7.36
C LYS A 174 -4.19 -15.59 7.43
N LEU A 175 -5.16 -15.24 8.27
CA LEU A 175 -6.39 -16.02 8.42
C LEU A 175 -7.15 -16.14 7.09
N ASP A 176 -7.28 -15.04 6.37
CA ASP A 176 -7.97 -15.02 5.08
C ASP A 176 -7.22 -15.84 4.03
N LEU A 177 -5.90 -15.71 3.93
CA LEU A 177 -5.06 -16.49 3.04
C LEU A 177 -5.20 -17.99 3.30
N CYS A 178 -5.03 -18.40 4.56
CA CYS A 178 -5.13 -19.82 4.94
C CYS A 178 -6.51 -20.39 4.63
N ARG A 179 -7.57 -19.61 4.91
CA ARG A 179 -8.96 -20.02 4.66
C ARG A 179 -9.28 -20.12 3.15
N VAL A 180 -8.89 -19.08 2.38
CA VAL A 180 -9.29 -18.97 0.96
C VAL A 180 -8.49 -19.90 0.07
N MET A 181 -7.18 -20.02 0.33
CA MET A 181 -6.27 -20.81 -0.52
C MET A 181 -5.88 -22.16 0.09
N ASN A 182 -6.46 -22.54 1.25
CA ASN A 182 -6.14 -23.78 1.97
C ASN A 182 -4.63 -23.94 2.24
N ILE A 183 -3.94 -22.83 2.58
CA ILE A 183 -2.53 -22.83 2.96
C ILE A 183 -2.42 -23.17 4.44
N LYS A 184 -1.43 -24.00 4.78
CA LYS A 184 -1.17 -24.38 6.18
C LYS A 184 -0.58 -23.19 6.96
N GLU A 185 -1.03 -23.00 8.20
CA GLU A 185 -0.61 -21.86 9.02
C GLU A 185 0.90 -21.80 9.31
N GLU A 186 1.56 -22.97 9.39
CA GLU A 186 3.00 -23.05 9.59
C GLU A 186 3.82 -22.54 8.41
N GLN A 187 3.24 -22.46 7.23
CA GLN A 187 3.87 -21.87 6.04
C GLN A 187 3.76 -20.35 6.00
N VAL A 188 3.03 -19.74 6.94
CA VAL A 188 2.72 -18.31 6.92
C VAL A 188 3.20 -17.63 8.20
N SER A 189 4.06 -16.63 8.05
CA SER A 189 4.48 -15.73 9.13
C SER A 189 3.89 -14.35 8.95
N VAL A 190 3.48 -13.73 10.07
CA VAL A 190 3.02 -12.34 10.07
C VAL A 190 4.19 -11.41 10.34
N VAL A 191 4.43 -10.48 9.43
CA VAL A 191 5.40 -9.40 9.59
C VAL A 191 4.69 -8.08 9.32
N TYR A 192 4.41 -7.35 10.39
CA TYR A 192 3.74 -6.05 10.30
C TYR A 192 4.59 -5.03 9.54
N HIS A 193 3.95 -4.07 8.88
CA HIS A 193 4.63 -2.89 8.37
C HIS A 193 5.22 -2.06 9.52
N GLY A 194 6.25 -1.29 9.22
CA GLY A 194 6.80 -0.29 10.11
C GLY A 194 6.17 1.09 9.91
N ALA A 195 6.35 1.95 10.90
CA ALA A 195 6.19 3.38 10.77
C ALA A 195 7.55 4.03 10.51
N ASN A 196 7.56 5.15 9.80
CA ASN A 196 8.77 5.94 9.65
C ASN A 196 9.14 6.58 11.00
N GLU A 197 10.36 6.31 11.49
CA GLU A 197 10.85 6.74 12.81
C GLU A 197 11.36 8.20 12.83
N SER A 198 11.46 8.87 11.66
CA SER A 198 11.86 10.28 11.62
C SER A 198 10.88 11.16 12.41
N GLN A 199 11.42 12.16 13.13
CA GLN A 199 10.59 13.14 13.82
C GLN A 199 9.75 13.90 12.77
N TYR A 200 8.45 13.98 13.00
CA TYR A 200 7.57 14.84 12.25
C TYR A 200 7.52 16.22 12.91
N ILE A 201 7.73 17.26 12.12
CA ILE A 201 7.59 18.67 12.52
C ILE A 201 6.56 19.27 11.57
N PRO A 202 5.41 19.75 12.08
CA PRO A 202 4.40 20.36 11.22
C PRO A 202 4.92 21.68 10.62
N ASN A 203 4.58 21.92 9.36
CA ASN A 203 4.75 23.26 8.78
C ASN A 203 3.69 24.19 9.37
N GLU A 204 4.01 25.49 9.44
CA GLU A 204 2.98 26.50 9.75
C GLU A 204 1.89 26.45 8.69
N ASN A 205 0.64 26.38 9.11
CA ASN A 205 -0.50 26.34 8.20
C ASN A 205 -1.56 27.34 8.66
N ASP A 206 -1.93 28.25 7.78
CA ASP A 206 -3.10 29.11 7.94
C ASP A 206 -4.36 28.27 7.76
N LYS A 207 -4.85 27.73 8.86
CA LYS A 207 -6.01 26.85 8.86
C LYS A 207 -7.30 27.68 8.84
N ASP A 208 -7.91 27.77 7.68
CA ASP A 208 -9.14 28.54 7.50
C ASP A 208 -10.40 27.83 8.03
N PHE A 209 -10.38 26.50 8.28
CA PHE A 209 -11.55 25.72 8.67
C PHE A 209 -11.18 24.37 9.31
N GLU A 210 -12.09 23.81 10.10
CA GLU A 210 -11.99 22.44 10.62
C GLU A 210 -12.39 21.41 9.55
N TYR A 211 -11.72 20.26 9.54
CA TYR A 211 -12.06 19.21 8.61
C TYR A 211 -11.85 17.77 9.12
N ILE A 212 -12.68 16.89 8.60
CA ILE A 212 -12.50 15.45 8.62
C ILE A 212 -11.63 15.06 7.43
N LEU A 213 -10.61 14.24 7.63
CA LEU A 213 -9.74 13.74 6.58
C LEU A 213 -10.15 12.33 6.14
N TYR A 214 -10.28 12.14 4.83
CA TYR A 214 -10.42 10.85 4.16
C TYR A 214 -9.22 10.65 3.23
N VAL A 215 -8.51 9.52 3.35
CA VAL A 215 -7.28 9.27 2.59
C VAL A 215 -7.42 8.06 1.69
N GLY A 216 -7.05 8.23 0.42
CA GLY A 216 -6.94 7.17 -0.56
C GLY A 216 -8.06 7.14 -1.60
N GLU A 217 -8.14 6.04 -2.33
CA GLU A 217 -9.16 5.82 -3.35
C GLU A 217 -10.55 5.68 -2.71
N ARG A 218 -11.62 5.98 -3.47
CA ARG A 218 -12.97 6.14 -2.92
C ARG A 218 -13.98 5.13 -3.45
N HIS A 219 -13.53 4.07 -4.09
CA HIS A 219 -14.44 3.10 -4.70
C HIS A 219 -14.56 1.79 -3.91
N LEU A 220 -15.54 0.99 -4.25
CA LEU A 220 -15.76 -0.38 -3.81
C LEU A 220 -15.79 -0.51 -2.27
N TYR A 221 -15.00 -1.41 -1.73
CA TYR A 221 -14.87 -1.73 -0.30
C TYR A 221 -14.35 -0.57 0.58
N LYS A 222 -13.89 0.54 -0.04
CA LYS A 222 -13.48 1.77 0.69
C LYS A 222 -14.65 2.55 1.29
N ASN A 223 -15.88 2.17 0.98
CA ASN A 223 -17.13 2.70 1.57
C ASN A 223 -17.33 4.22 1.50
N PHE A 224 -16.76 4.87 0.49
CA PHE A 224 -16.84 6.34 0.38
C PHE A 224 -18.29 6.84 0.29
N ASN A 225 -19.14 6.16 -0.49
CA ASN A 225 -20.53 6.59 -0.67
C ASN A 225 -21.34 6.54 0.64
N ASP A 226 -21.18 5.47 1.42
CA ASP A 226 -21.86 5.32 2.71
C ASP A 226 -21.29 6.30 3.75
N PHE A 227 -19.98 6.54 3.71
CA PHE A 227 -19.32 7.57 4.53
C PHE A 227 -19.86 8.96 4.20
N ALA A 228 -19.87 9.37 2.93
CA ALA A 228 -20.37 10.67 2.49
C ALA A 228 -21.83 10.88 2.91
N LYS A 229 -22.67 9.86 2.75
CA LYS A 229 -24.06 9.88 3.21
C LYS A 229 -24.17 10.05 4.72
N SER A 230 -23.34 9.36 5.48
CA SER A 230 -23.33 9.44 6.96
C SER A 230 -22.77 10.76 7.48
N CYS A 231 -22.00 11.49 6.67
CA CYS A 231 -21.57 12.85 7.00
C CYS A 231 -22.68 13.91 6.90
N ILE A 232 -23.77 13.66 6.18
CA ILE A 232 -24.84 14.66 5.94
C ILE A 232 -25.40 15.26 7.24
N PRO A 233 -25.87 14.47 8.22
CA PRO A 233 -26.38 15.03 9.47
C PRO A 233 -25.31 15.75 10.27
N ILE A 234 -24.07 15.24 10.29
CA ILE A 234 -22.93 15.85 10.95
C ILE A 234 -22.65 17.25 10.36
N LEU A 235 -22.50 17.34 9.03
CA LEU A 235 -22.20 18.60 8.35
C LEU A 235 -23.35 19.61 8.38
N LYS A 236 -24.60 19.17 8.55
CA LYS A 236 -25.73 20.06 8.80
C LYS A 236 -25.69 20.67 10.20
N ARG A 237 -25.21 19.92 11.19
CA ARG A 237 -25.10 20.34 12.59
C ARG A 237 -23.87 21.24 12.78
N HIS A 238 -22.74 20.85 12.23
CA HIS A 238 -21.45 21.58 12.32
C HIS A 238 -21.19 22.34 11.02
N LYS A 239 -21.72 23.56 10.91
CA LYS A 239 -21.78 24.32 9.66
C LYS A 239 -20.41 24.69 9.08
N GLU A 240 -19.37 24.83 9.89
CA GLU A 240 -18.00 25.17 9.45
C GLU A 240 -17.14 23.93 9.14
N LEU A 241 -17.60 22.73 9.52
CA LEU A 241 -16.84 21.50 9.31
C LEU A 241 -16.85 21.09 7.85
N MET A 242 -15.71 20.73 7.32
CA MET A 242 -15.49 20.28 5.94
C MET A 242 -15.04 18.81 5.91
N VAL A 243 -15.05 18.20 4.73
CA VAL A 243 -14.41 16.92 4.47
C VAL A 243 -13.34 17.12 3.40
N ILE A 244 -12.08 16.81 3.73
CA ILE A 244 -11.00 16.78 2.75
C ILE A 244 -10.77 15.32 2.33
N CYS A 245 -10.73 15.08 1.02
CA CYS A 245 -10.44 13.79 0.43
C CYS A 245 -9.14 13.88 -0.38
N THR A 246 -8.20 12.95 -0.13
CA THR A 246 -7.01 12.81 -0.97
C THR A 246 -7.21 11.71 -2.03
N GLY A 247 -6.16 11.39 -2.78
CA GLY A 247 -6.18 10.42 -3.86
C GLY A 247 -6.60 11.05 -5.20
N LYS A 248 -7.29 10.31 -6.04
CA LYS A 248 -7.75 10.81 -7.34
C LYS A 248 -8.81 11.91 -7.19
N PRO A 249 -8.93 12.85 -8.14
CA PRO A 249 -10.04 13.82 -8.16
C PRO A 249 -11.41 13.13 -8.11
N PHE A 250 -12.43 13.84 -7.63
CA PHE A 250 -13.79 13.30 -7.65
C PHE A 250 -14.24 12.97 -9.08
N THR A 251 -14.80 11.78 -9.24
CA THR A 251 -15.45 11.36 -10.48
C THR A 251 -16.77 12.14 -10.71
N ASP A 252 -17.31 12.11 -11.93
CA ASP A 252 -18.60 12.75 -12.23
C ASP A 252 -19.74 12.14 -11.42
N SER A 253 -19.70 10.82 -11.17
CA SER A 253 -20.69 10.15 -10.34
C SER A 253 -20.60 10.57 -8.86
N GLU A 254 -19.40 10.73 -8.32
CA GLU A 254 -19.20 11.23 -6.95
C GLU A 254 -19.66 12.71 -6.83
N ARG A 255 -19.32 13.56 -7.79
CA ARG A 255 -19.80 14.96 -7.82
C ARG A 255 -21.31 15.02 -7.89
N LYS A 256 -21.94 14.21 -8.75
CA LYS A 256 -23.40 14.14 -8.86
C LYS A 256 -24.03 13.71 -7.54
N MET A 257 -23.52 12.67 -6.91
CA MET A 257 -23.98 12.18 -5.60
C MET A 257 -23.87 13.27 -4.53
N LEU A 258 -22.73 13.94 -4.42
CA LEU A 258 -22.53 15.01 -3.43
C LEU A 258 -23.46 16.19 -3.66
N LYS A 259 -23.75 16.54 -4.93
CA LYS A 259 -24.71 17.56 -5.29
C LYS A 259 -26.15 17.17 -4.91
N GLU A 260 -26.55 15.93 -5.18
CA GLU A 260 -27.86 15.40 -4.77
C GLU A 260 -28.04 15.44 -3.24
N TYR A 261 -26.98 15.28 -2.49
CA TYR A 261 -26.97 15.41 -1.01
C TYR A 261 -26.90 16.87 -0.55
N GLY A 262 -26.67 17.85 -1.45
CA GLY A 262 -26.44 19.25 -1.09
C GLY A 262 -25.12 19.46 -0.35
N MET A 263 -24.12 18.59 -0.58
CA MET A 263 -22.83 18.57 0.10
C MET A 263 -21.64 18.93 -0.79
N GLU A 264 -21.89 19.34 -2.04
CA GLU A 264 -20.88 19.66 -3.04
C GLU A 264 -19.80 20.64 -2.54
N ASN A 265 -20.20 21.68 -1.80
CA ASN A 265 -19.28 22.69 -1.26
C ASN A 265 -18.62 22.28 0.07
N ARG A 266 -19.01 21.14 0.65
CA ARG A 266 -18.53 20.66 1.94
C ARG A 266 -17.46 19.57 1.79
N PHE A 267 -17.32 18.95 0.61
CA PHE A 267 -16.31 17.98 0.28
C PHE A 267 -15.29 18.62 -0.66
N LYS A 268 -14.03 18.63 -0.27
CA LYS A 268 -12.91 19.17 -1.05
C LYS A 268 -11.93 18.07 -1.40
N HIS A 269 -11.48 18.03 -2.64
CA HIS A 269 -10.33 17.21 -3.04
C HIS A 269 -9.04 17.99 -2.83
N ARG A 270 -8.04 17.32 -2.23
CA ARG A 270 -6.68 17.84 -2.08
C ARG A 270 -5.70 16.89 -2.75
N PHE A 271 -4.97 17.39 -3.72
CA PHE A 271 -3.80 16.71 -4.26
C PHE A 271 -2.64 16.84 -3.27
N VAL A 272 -1.87 15.79 -3.10
CA VAL A 272 -0.73 15.72 -2.16
C VAL A 272 0.50 15.33 -2.98
N GLU A 273 1.53 16.13 -2.91
CA GLU A 273 2.75 15.95 -3.70
C GLU A 273 3.82 15.13 -2.99
N ASN A 274 3.83 15.16 -1.65
CA ASN A 274 4.87 14.51 -0.86
C ASN A 274 4.37 14.08 0.54
N ASP A 275 5.20 13.27 1.21
CA ASP A 275 4.88 12.73 2.54
C ASP A 275 4.72 13.82 3.62
N GLN A 276 5.45 14.95 3.52
CA GLN A 276 5.33 16.05 4.49
C GLN A 276 3.94 16.70 4.40
N GLU A 277 3.48 17.02 3.20
CA GLU A 277 2.13 17.55 3.00
C GLU A 277 1.03 16.58 3.47
N MET A 278 1.25 15.27 3.29
CA MET A 278 0.31 14.26 3.78
C MET A 278 0.25 14.26 5.30
N LEU A 279 1.41 14.34 5.97
CA LEU A 279 1.48 14.42 7.43
C LEU A 279 0.87 15.73 7.96
N ASP A 280 1.08 16.86 7.28
CA ASP A 280 0.45 18.13 7.62
C ASP A 280 -1.09 18.05 7.51
N LEU A 281 -1.61 17.39 6.46
CA LEU A 281 -3.06 17.14 6.35
C LEU A 281 -3.61 16.28 7.51
N TYR A 282 -2.87 15.28 7.96
CA TYR A 282 -3.27 14.53 9.15
C TYR A 282 -3.20 15.43 10.39
N HIS A 283 -2.09 16.14 10.60
CA HIS A 283 -1.86 16.94 11.81
C HIS A 283 -2.96 17.97 12.06
N TYR A 284 -3.38 18.65 10.99
CA TYR A 284 -4.38 19.72 11.07
C TYR A 284 -5.83 19.21 10.94
N ALA A 285 -6.04 17.93 10.68
CA ALA A 285 -7.38 17.35 10.65
C ALA A 285 -7.98 17.29 12.07
N LEU A 286 -9.27 17.54 12.17
CA LEU A 286 -10.05 17.24 13.38
C LEU A 286 -9.96 15.75 13.71
N ALA A 287 -10.10 14.91 12.70
CA ALA A 287 -9.91 13.47 12.76
C ALA A 287 -9.65 12.89 11.36
N PHE A 288 -8.92 11.80 11.31
CA PHE A 288 -8.84 10.91 10.15
C PHE A 288 -9.93 9.85 10.26
N VAL A 289 -10.74 9.69 9.23
CA VAL A 289 -11.78 8.67 9.15
C VAL A 289 -11.43 7.64 8.08
N PHE A 290 -11.42 6.37 8.47
CA PHE A 290 -11.10 5.27 7.57
C PHE A 290 -12.28 4.26 7.54
N PRO A 291 -13.24 4.44 6.61
CA PRO A 291 -14.49 3.70 6.60
C PRO A 291 -14.40 2.36 5.86
N SER A 292 -13.23 1.96 5.35
CA SER A 292 -13.03 0.75 4.56
C SER A 292 -13.64 -0.49 5.24
N SER A 293 -14.24 -1.36 4.45
CA SER A 293 -14.71 -2.67 4.92
C SER A 293 -13.58 -3.68 5.06
N TYR A 294 -12.50 -3.46 4.33
CA TYR A 294 -11.34 -4.34 4.35
C TYR A 294 -10.06 -3.58 3.98
N GLU A 295 -8.99 -3.91 4.68
CA GLU A 295 -7.61 -3.53 4.38
C GLU A 295 -6.68 -4.67 4.79
N GLY A 296 -5.54 -4.80 4.12
CA GLY A 296 -4.54 -5.78 4.53
C GLY A 296 -3.78 -5.37 5.78
N PHE A 297 -3.50 -4.05 5.92
CA PHE A 297 -2.79 -3.50 7.09
C PHE A 297 -3.32 -2.13 7.53
N GLY A 298 -3.34 -1.13 6.63
CA GLY A 298 -3.79 0.21 6.96
C GLY A 298 -2.66 1.17 7.36
N LEU A 299 -1.64 1.32 6.52
CA LEU A 299 -0.56 2.31 6.72
C LEU A 299 -1.06 3.70 7.08
N PRO A 300 -2.17 4.22 6.53
CA PRO A 300 -2.77 5.50 6.92
C PRO A 300 -3.04 5.65 8.43
N ILE A 301 -3.28 4.56 9.15
CA ILE A 301 -3.45 4.60 10.62
C ILE A 301 -2.14 5.02 11.29
N LEU A 302 -1.01 4.44 10.87
CA LEU A 302 0.30 4.77 11.45
C LEU A 302 0.75 6.18 11.07
N GLU A 303 0.41 6.63 9.86
CA GLU A 303 0.66 8.01 9.41
C GLU A 303 -0.12 9.02 10.25
N ALA A 304 -1.41 8.77 10.48
CA ALA A 304 -2.24 9.59 11.35
C ALA A 304 -1.69 9.63 12.79
N TYR A 305 -1.29 8.49 13.35
CA TYR A 305 -0.68 8.41 14.68
C TYR A 305 0.60 9.22 14.77
N LYS A 306 1.47 9.12 13.76
CA LYS A 306 2.71 9.90 13.70
C LYS A 306 2.46 11.40 13.67
N ALA A 307 1.41 11.84 13.00
CA ALA A 307 1.00 13.24 12.91
C ALA A 307 0.19 13.73 14.13
N GLY A 308 -0.11 12.87 15.10
CA GLY A 308 -0.95 13.20 16.26
C GLY A 308 -2.42 13.46 15.89
N CYS A 309 -2.92 12.82 14.83
CA CYS A 309 -4.30 12.95 14.37
C CYS A 309 -5.21 11.91 15.06
N PRO A 310 -6.33 12.30 15.67
CA PRO A 310 -7.33 11.34 16.13
C PRO A 310 -7.85 10.48 15.00
N VAL A 311 -8.06 9.18 15.25
CA VAL A 311 -8.44 8.21 14.23
C VAL A 311 -9.78 7.56 14.56
N LEU A 312 -10.70 7.60 13.59
CA LEU A 312 -11.98 6.90 13.63
C LEU A 312 -11.98 5.80 12.55
N LEU A 313 -12.21 4.56 12.95
CA LEU A 313 -12.11 3.38 12.10
C LEU A 313 -13.42 2.62 12.01
N ASN A 314 -13.74 2.14 10.81
CA ASN A 314 -14.75 1.08 10.69
C ASN A 314 -14.25 -0.16 11.45
N HIS A 315 -15.08 -0.76 12.30
CA HIS A 315 -14.72 -1.97 13.07
C HIS A 315 -14.69 -3.20 12.15
N ALA A 316 -13.65 -3.30 11.30
CA ALA A 316 -13.57 -4.31 10.26
C ALA A 316 -12.11 -4.72 9.98
N SER A 317 -11.94 -5.91 9.40
CA SER A 317 -10.66 -6.41 8.91
C SER A 317 -9.53 -6.31 9.96
N CYS A 318 -8.33 -5.90 9.54
CA CYS A 318 -7.17 -5.75 10.40
C CYS A 318 -7.19 -4.52 11.34
N PHE A 319 -8.16 -3.63 11.24
CA PHE A 319 -8.16 -2.39 12.01
C PHE A 319 -8.11 -2.57 13.53
N PRO A 320 -8.91 -3.47 14.15
CA PRO A 320 -8.79 -3.73 15.59
C PRO A 320 -7.41 -4.32 15.98
N GLU A 321 -6.82 -5.13 15.12
CA GLU A 321 -5.49 -5.68 15.30
C GLU A 321 -4.43 -4.58 15.26
N ILE A 322 -4.51 -3.67 14.30
CA ILE A 322 -3.51 -2.61 14.09
C ILE A 322 -3.67 -1.48 15.10
N ALA A 323 -4.87 -0.97 15.27
CA ALA A 323 -5.11 0.21 16.11
C ALA A 323 -5.35 -0.12 17.59
N GLY A 324 -5.88 -1.32 17.92
CA GLY A 324 -6.20 -1.69 19.30
C GLY A 324 -7.19 -0.69 19.94
N ASN A 325 -6.88 -0.23 21.14
CA ASN A 325 -7.67 0.78 21.87
C ASN A 325 -7.26 2.22 21.59
N ALA A 326 -6.43 2.43 20.56
CA ALA A 326 -5.93 3.77 20.19
C ALA A 326 -6.72 4.42 19.04
N ALA A 327 -7.94 3.97 18.79
CA ALA A 327 -8.87 4.54 17.83
C ALA A 327 -10.30 4.51 18.38
N ILE A 328 -11.15 5.34 17.81
CA ILE A 328 -12.59 5.26 18.02
C ILE A 328 -13.19 4.41 16.90
N TYR A 329 -14.00 3.43 17.27
CA TYR A 329 -14.57 2.50 16.31
C TYR A 329 -16.03 2.81 16.04
N PHE A 330 -16.40 2.69 14.77
CA PHE A 330 -17.78 2.73 14.31
C PHE A 330 -18.07 1.53 13.41
N ASN A 331 -19.33 1.29 13.11
CA ASN A 331 -19.76 0.30 12.13
C ASN A 331 -20.37 1.00 10.93
N MET A 332 -19.90 0.64 9.71
CA MET A 332 -20.45 1.12 8.45
C MET A 332 -21.40 0.09 7.80
N ASN A 333 -21.83 -0.90 8.55
CA ASN A 333 -22.77 -1.93 8.08
C ASN A 333 -24.15 -1.30 7.87
N LYS A 334 -24.82 -1.61 6.74
CA LYS A 334 -26.15 -1.10 6.38
C LYS A 334 -27.21 -1.23 7.49
N HIS A 335 -27.10 -2.24 8.35
CA HIS A 335 -28.06 -2.50 9.44
C HIS A 335 -27.64 -1.94 10.80
N LYS A 336 -26.40 -1.47 10.95
CA LYS A 336 -25.84 -1.01 12.23
C LYS A 336 -24.87 0.17 12.05
N ASN A 337 -25.14 1.04 11.05
CA ASN A 337 -24.30 2.22 10.87
C ASN A 337 -24.50 3.17 12.06
N ASN A 338 -23.43 3.36 12.82
CA ASN A 338 -23.39 4.27 13.96
C ASN A 338 -22.27 5.32 13.84
N PHE A 339 -21.81 5.61 12.61
CA PHE A 339 -20.74 6.56 12.40
C PHE A 339 -21.09 7.95 12.96
N GLU A 340 -22.30 8.45 12.73
CA GLU A 340 -22.75 9.74 13.27
C GLU A 340 -22.64 9.78 14.80
N GLU A 341 -23.15 8.75 15.49
CA GLU A 341 -23.12 8.65 16.96
C GLU A 341 -21.68 8.66 17.49
N GLN A 342 -20.79 7.85 16.89
CA GLN A 342 -19.39 7.76 17.30
C GLN A 342 -18.62 9.05 17.00
N PHE A 343 -18.93 9.70 15.87
CA PHE A 343 -18.35 10.99 15.54
C PHE A 343 -18.77 12.08 16.54
N GLU A 344 -20.05 12.17 16.90
CA GLU A 344 -20.51 13.13 17.89
C GLU A 344 -19.90 12.87 19.28
N THR A 345 -19.79 11.60 19.68
CA THR A 345 -19.08 11.23 20.91
C THR A 345 -17.65 11.73 20.89
N PHE A 346 -16.92 11.54 19.77
CA PHE A 346 -15.58 12.03 19.57
C PHE A 346 -15.53 13.57 19.56
N TYR A 347 -16.45 14.22 18.85
CA TYR A 347 -16.47 15.68 18.71
C TYR A 347 -16.60 16.39 20.06
N HIS A 348 -17.35 15.79 20.99
CA HIS A 348 -17.56 16.33 22.34
C HIS A 348 -16.52 15.89 23.38
N LEU A 349 -15.50 15.11 23.00
CA LEU A 349 -14.38 14.81 23.89
C LEU A 349 -13.73 16.09 24.38
N ASN A 350 -13.50 16.20 25.68
CA ASN A 350 -12.78 17.32 26.27
C ASN A 350 -11.26 17.22 25.96
N GLY A 351 -10.52 18.29 26.25
CA GLY A 351 -9.10 18.35 25.95
C GLY A 351 -8.25 17.26 26.64
N THR A 352 -8.64 16.79 27.82
CA THR A 352 -7.95 15.71 28.53
C THR A 352 -8.19 14.37 27.84
N GLU A 353 -9.41 14.07 27.47
CA GLU A 353 -9.79 12.84 26.77
C GLU A 353 -9.13 12.75 25.39
N ARG A 354 -9.05 13.87 24.64
CA ARG A 354 -8.32 13.93 23.37
C ARG A 354 -6.83 13.68 23.55
N LYS A 355 -6.20 14.29 24.55
CA LYS A 355 -4.79 14.04 24.87
C LYS A 355 -4.51 12.58 25.23
N GLU A 356 -5.43 11.96 26.00
CA GLU A 356 -5.29 10.54 26.34
C GLU A 356 -5.44 9.64 25.13
N LEU A 357 -6.33 9.95 24.18
CA LEU A 357 -6.44 9.24 22.90
C LEU A 357 -5.12 9.34 22.11
N ILE A 358 -4.56 10.53 21.95
CA ILE A 358 -3.28 10.73 21.24
C ILE A 358 -2.15 9.98 21.94
N LYS A 359 -2.07 10.02 23.27
CA LYS A 359 -1.07 9.26 24.02
C LYS A 359 -1.16 7.75 23.75
N ARG A 360 -2.38 7.17 23.69
CA ARG A 360 -2.56 5.77 23.32
C ARG A 360 -2.09 5.50 21.89
N GLN A 361 -2.29 6.44 20.97
CA GLN A 361 -1.82 6.34 19.58
C GLN A 361 -0.29 6.33 19.51
N GLU A 362 0.39 7.22 20.24
CA GLU A 362 1.85 7.26 20.34
C GLU A 362 2.42 5.94 20.89
N GLU A 363 1.83 5.41 21.97
CA GLU A 363 2.23 4.12 22.54
C GLU A 363 1.98 2.95 21.57
N ARG A 364 0.89 3.01 20.82
CA ARG A 364 0.57 1.98 19.82
C ARG A 364 1.54 2.02 18.64
N LEU A 365 1.92 3.21 18.19
CA LEU A 365 2.86 3.44 17.08
C LEU A 365 4.23 2.78 17.34
N LYS A 366 4.73 2.80 18.58
CA LYS A 366 6.01 2.17 18.98
C LYS A 366 6.09 0.67 18.70
N ARG A 367 4.97 0.00 18.46
CA ARG A 367 4.94 -1.43 18.11
C ARG A 367 5.34 -1.69 16.67
N TYR A 368 5.30 -0.69 15.81
CA TYR A 368 5.49 -0.77 14.37
C TYR A 368 6.78 -0.09 13.95
N SER A 369 7.78 -0.88 13.64
CA SER A 369 9.11 -0.41 13.25
C SER A 369 9.61 -1.18 12.04
N TRP A 370 10.12 -0.48 11.03
CA TRP A 370 10.72 -1.10 9.85
C TRP A 370 11.95 -1.94 10.20
N ASN A 371 12.74 -1.53 11.20
CA ASN A 371 13.85 -2.32 11.73
C ASN A 371 13.38 -3.70 12.25
N LYS A 372 12.26 -3.74 12.98
CA LYS A 372 11.65 -4.99 13.45
C LYS A 372 11.12 -5.83 12.30
N SER A 373 10.45 -5.21 11.33
CA SER A 373 9.91 -5.89 10.14
C SER A 373 11.02 -6.51 9.30
N ALA A 374 12.09 -5.77 9.07
CA ALA A 374 13.25 -6.23 8.31
C ALA A 374 14.00 -7.35 9.04
N LYS A 375 14.16 -7.25 10.36
CA LYS A 375 14.78 -8.30 11.18
C LYS A 375 13.99 -9.61 11.11
N LEU A 376 12.67 -9.56 11.30
CA LEU A 376 11.80 -10.74 11.20
C LEU A 376 11.82 -11.35 9.79
N SER A 377 11.82 -10.52 8.75
CA SER A 377 11.96 -11.00 7.37
C SER A 377 13.30 -11.67 7.14
N ALA A 378 14.39 -11.12 7.67
CA ALA A 378 15.71 -11.71 7.60
C ALA A 378 15.79 -13.08 8.30
N GLU A 379 15.16 -13.22 9.47
CA GLU A 379 15.05 -14.51 10.20
C GLU A 379 14.25 -15.54 9.39
N ILE A 380 13.22 -15.12 8.65
CA ILE A 380 12.48 -16.00 7.76
C ILE A 380 13.38 -16.46 6.60
N TYR A 381 14.09 -15.54 5.93
CA TYR A 381 14.98 -15.88 4.82
C TYR A 381 16.05 -16.90 5.22
N GLN A 382 16.64 -16.75 6.42
CA GLN A 382 17.67 -17.64 6.95
C GLN A 382 17.22 -19.10 7.12
N ARG A 383 15.92 -19.37 7.20
CA ARG A 383 15.40 -20.75 7.33
C ARG A 383 15.47 -21.56 6.03
N PHE A 384 15.71 -20.91 4.91
CA PHE A 384 15.61 -21.53 3.58
C PHE A 384 16.92 -21.47 2.78
N ILE A 385 18.02 -21.10 3.43
CA ILE A 385 19.36 -20.96 2.81
C ILE A 385 20.39 -21.91 3.42
#